data_7813cfe25ff074396ef2df635c3a01ca
#
_entry.id   7813cfe25ff074396ef2df635c3a01ca
#
_cell.length_a   1.000
_cell.length_b   1.000
_cell.length_c   1.000
_cell.angle_alpha   90.00
_cell.angle_beta   90.00
_cell.angle_gamma   90.00
#
_symmetry.space_group_name_H-M   'P 1'
#
loop_
_entity.id
_entity.type
_entity.pdbx_description
1 polymer ?
#
loop_
_entity_poly.entity_id
_entity_poly.type
_entity_poly.pdbx_seq_one_letter_code
_entity_poly.pdbx_strand_id
1 'polypeptide(L)'
;PLLSNLRARDLVQVPVEEIAQVFEPDPTLDRKIPPLSFARIIGGLYDGDLCLVQEEEDDGAIKVKVVPRLKEASLALKNELTRPPPRLFRPSEHPTATLKKGRYVLGRQTFEGGMLLHRVKPRGLKLDIDPPTLTDFRRFAASEDATNQQKMARILAASAGPGRLE
;
A
#
# COMPACT_ATOMS: atom_id res chain seq x y z
N PRO A 1 -20.33 -23.20 7.80
CA PRO A 1 -20.08 -24.26 8.75
C PRO A 1 -18.64 -24.18 9.28
N LEU A 2 -18.27 -23.07 9.97
CA LEU A 2 -16.94 -22.90 10.59
C LEU A 2 -16.92 -23.28 12.07
N LEU A 3 -18.07 -23.66 12.63
CA LEU A 3 -18.22 -23.93 14.07
C LEU A 3 -18.30 -25.43 14.42
N SER A 4 -18.17 -26.33 13.45
CA SER A 4 -18.36 -27.76 13.66
C SER A 4 -17.26 -28.46 14.47
N ASN A 5 -16.15 -27.79 14.79
CA ASN A 5 -15.02 -28.36 15.51
C ASN A 5 -14.81 -27.75 16.92
N LEU A 6 -15.65 -26.82 17.35
CA LEU A 6 -15.53 -26.24 18.69
C LEU A 6 -16.16 -27.20 19.72
N ARG A 7 -15.38 -27.53 20.76
CA ARG A 7 -15.86 -28.31 21.93
C ARG A 7 -16.26 -27.33 23.03
N ALA A 8 -17.21 -27.71 23.87
CA ALA A 8 -17.67 -26.86 24.98
C ALA A 8 -16.54 -26.39 25.92
N ARG A 9 -15.45 -27.17 26.01
CA ARG A 9 -14.25 -26.82 26.77
C ARG A 9 -13.38 -25.74 26.12
N ASP A 10 -13.61 -25.44 24.83
CA ASP A 10 -12.87 -24.43 24.08
C ASP A 10 -13.57 -23.05 24.17
N LEU A 11 -14.70 -23.00 24.87
CA LEU A 11 -15.46 -21.78 25.11
C LEU A 11 -14.96 -21.14 26.42
N VAL A 12 -14.36 -19.97 26.31
CA VAL A 12 -13.99 -19.13 27.45
C VAL A 12 -15.03 -18.04 27.60
N GLN A 13 -15.56 -17.86 28.82
CA GLN A 13 -16.47 -16.78 29.10
C GLN A 13 -15.70 -15.45 29.06
N VAL A 14 -16.08 -14.57 28.15
CA VAL A 14 -15.50 -13.21 28.06
C VAL A 14 -16.11 -12.34 29.15
N PRO A 15 -15.29 -11.64 29.97
CA PRO A 15 -15.79 -10.66 30.94
C PRO A 15 -16.66 -9.60 30.28
N VAL A 16 -17.67 -9.09 31.05
CA VAL A 16 -18.63 -8.10 30.51
C VAL A 16 -17.93 -6.82 30.04
N GLU A 17 -16.84 -6.43 30.70
CA GLU A 17 -16.02 -5.28 30.34
C GLU A 17 -15.36 -5.44 28.96
N GLU A 18 -14.99 -6.66 28.59
CA GLU A 18 -14.39 -6.94 27.27
C GLU A 18 -15.45 -7.06 26.17
N ILE A 19 -16.69 -7.42 26.52
CA ILE A 19 -17.80 -7.51 25.57
C ILE A 19 -18.11 -6.14 24.99
N ALA A 20 -18.07 -5.08 25.79
CA ALA A 20 -18.31 -3.72 25.33
C ALA A 20 -17.31 -3.29 24.26
N GLN A 21 -16.02 -3.67 24.39
CA GLN A 21 -14.97 -3.35 23.44
C GLN A 21 -15.14 -4.08 22.09
N VAL A 22 -15.73 -5.28 22.10
CA VAL A 22 -16.02 -6.05 20.87
C VAL A 22 -17.12 -5.41 20.04
N PHE A 23 -18.05 -4.69 20.68
CA PHE A 23 -19.17 -4.02 20.03
C PHE A 23 -18.91 -2.53 19.76
N GLU A 24 -17.81 -1.98 20.25
CA GLU A 24 -17.41 -0.64 19.82
C GLU A 24 -17.11 -0.68 18.31
N PRO A 25 -17.77 0.18 17.51
CA PRO A 25 -17.44 0.26 16.09
C PRO A 25 -15.96 0.64 15.96
N ASP A 26 -15.21 -0.15 15.19
CA ASP A 26 -13.81 0.14 14.91
C ASP A 26 -13.71 1.56 14.32
N PRO A 27 -13.13 2.53 15.04
CA PRO A 27 -13.08 3.91 14.58
C PRO A 27 -12.28 4.07 13.28
N THR A 28 -11.60 3.00 12.85
CA THR A 28 -10.87 2.98 11.57
C THR A 28 -11.79 2.68 10.39
N LEU A 29 -12.97 2.09 10.62
CA LEU A 29 -13.92 1.72 9.56
C LEU A 29 -14.63 2.94 8.96
N ASP A 30 -14.89 3.98 9.76
CA ASP A 30 -15.56 5.22 9.33
C ASP A 30 -14.56 6.33 8.96
N ARG A 31 -13.27 6.05 9.04
CA ARG A 31 -12.24 7.04 8.75
C ARG A 31 -12.15 7.25 7.23
N LYS A 32 -12.70 8.36 6.75
CA LYS A 32 -12.49 8.80 5.36
C LYS A 32 -11.00 9.02 5.14
N ILE A 33 -10.44 8.22 4.25
CA ILE A 33 -9.03 8.33 3.90
C ILE A 33 -8.89 9.41 2.83
N PRO A 34 -8.17 10.51 3.11
CA PRO A 34 -8.04 11.59 2.14
C PRO A 34 -7.37 11.07 0.85
N PRO A 35 -7.93 11.38 -0.33
CA PRO A 35 -7.26 11.05 -1.58
C PRO A 35 -5.92 11.76 -1.65
N LEU A 36 -4.98 11.15 -2.33
CA LEU A 36 -3.62 11.64 -2.49
C LEU A 36 -2.84 11.77 -1.15
N SER A 37 -3.24 11.11 -0.08
CA SER A 37 -2.45 11.00 1.15
C SER A 37 -1.45 9.84 1.06
N PHE A 38 -0.36 9.96 1.80
CA PHE A 38 0.56 8.84 1.99
C PHE A 38 0.09 7.96 3.14
N ALA A 39 0.27 6.65 2.97
CA ALA A 39 -0.02 5.64 3.98
C ALA A 39 1.02 4.52 3.89
N ARG A 40 1.08 3.65 4.91
CA ARG A 40 1.84 2.39 4.84
C ARG A 40 0.86 1.23 4.78
N ILE A 41 1.17 0.26 3.94
CA ILE A 41 0.39 -0.97 3.83
C ILE A 41 0.70 -1.86 5.02
N ILE A 42 -0.34 -2.46 5.60
CA ILE A 42 -0.23 -3.43 6.69
C ILE A 42 -0.50 -4.83 6.14
N GLY A 43 0.48 -5.69 6.32
CA GLY A 43 0.40 -7.11 5.96
C GLY A 43 0.67 -7.43 4.49
N GLY A 44 0.86 -8.71 4.22
CA GLY A 44 1.11 -9.24 2.89
C GLY A 44 2.49 -8.90 2.31
N LEU A 45 2.58 -8.99 0.99
CA LEU A 45 3.84 -8.73 0.26
C LEU A 45 4.34 -7.30 0.43
N TYR A 46 3.45 -6.34 0.64
CA TYR A 46 3.74 -4.90 0.71
C TYR A 46 3.75 -4.36 2.13
N ASP A 47 3.83 -5.24 3.14
CA ASP A 47 3.86 -4.82 4.56
C ASP A 47 4.94 -3.77 4.83
N GLY A 48 4.54 -2.65 5.45
CA GLY A 48 5.42 -1.51 5.74
C GLY A 48 5.80 -0.65 4.53
N ASP A 49 5.42 -1.01 3.31
CA ASP A 49 5.71 -0.18 2.13
C ASP A 49 4.87 1.09 2.10
N LEU A 50 5.52 2.18 1.72
CA LEU A 50 4.84 3.46 1.49
C LEU A 50 3.97 3.36 0.24
N CYS A 51 2.74 3.84 0.35
CA CYS A 51 1.82 3.94 -0.78
C CYS A 51 1.16 5.32 -0.84
N LEU A 52 0.70 5.69 -2.01
CA LEU A 52 -0.09 6.90 -2.26
C LEU A 52 -1.54 6.49 -2.52
N VAL A 53 -2.44 6.95 -1.66
CA VAL A 53 -3.88 6.74 -1.80
C VAL A 53 -4.38 7.45 -3.06
N GLN A 54 -5.14 6.77 -3.90
CA GLN A 54 -5.74 7.34 -5.10
C GLN A 54 -7.20 7.68 -4.87
N GLU A 55 -8.00 6.68 -4.71
CA GLU A 55 -9.45 6.78 -4.58
C GLU A 55 -10.00 5.61 -3.77
N GLU A 56 -11.15 5.80 -3.16
CA GLU A 56 -11.97 4.75 -2.58
C GLU A 56 -12.91 4.22 -3.66
N GLU A 57 -13.00 2.91 -3.80
CA GLU A 57 -13.89 2.24 -4.73
C GLU A 57 -15.27 1.98 -4.10
N ASP A 58 -16.29 1.77 -4.91
CA ASP A 58 -17.69 1.58 -4.45
C ASP A 58 -17.89 0.41 -3.47
N ASP A 59 -16.97 -0.56 -3.49
CA ASP A 59 -16.97 -1.70 -2.57
C ASP A 59 -16.22 -1.44 -1.25
N GLY A 60 -15.81 -0.18 -1.01
CA GLY A 60 -15.05 0.23 0.17
C GLY A 60 -13.57 -0.17 0.14
N ALA A 61 -13.08 -0.72 -0.96
CA ALA A 61 -11.65 -0.95 -1.14
C ALA A 61 -10.96 0.37 -1.55
N ILE A 62 -9.72 0.52 -1.15
CA ILE A 62 -8.92 1.71 -1.45
C ILE A 62 -7.89 1.34 -2.50
N LYS A 63 -7.92 2.08 -3.59
CA LYS A 63 -6.90 1.99 -4.63
C LYS A 63 -5.69 2.82 -4.23
N VAL A 64 -4.53 2.20 -4.22
CA VAL A 64 -3.27 2.84 -3.86
C VAL A 64 -2.21 2.63 -4.94
N LYS A 65 -1.28 3.57 -5.08
CA LYS A 65 -0.05 3.40 -5.86
C LYS A 65 1.08 3.00 -4.93
N VAL A 66 1.75 1.90 -5.24
CA VAL A 66 2.89 1.39 -4.48
C VAL A 66 4.02 0.99 -5.42
N VAL A 67 5.26 1.07 -4.96
CA VAL A 67 6.41 0.57 -5.74
C VAL A 67 6.30 -0.96 -5.83
N PRO A 68 6.23 -1.52 -7.05
CA PRO A 68 6.01 -2.95 -7.21
C PRO A 68 7.16 -3.80 -6.68
N ARG A 69 6.83 -5.03 -6.26
CA ARG A 69 7.76 -6.09 -5.87
C ARG A 69 7.57 -7.27 -6.81
N LEU A 70 8.19 -7.18 -7.96
CA LEU A 70 8.08 -8.21 -8.99
C LEU A 70 9.17 -9.27 -8.77
N LYS A 71 8.77 -10.54 -8.86
CA LYS A 71 9.73 -11.64 -8.90
C LYS A 71 10.43 -11.63 -10.25
N GLU A 72 11.72 -11.49 -10.26
CA GLU A 72 12.51 -11.71 -11.47
C GLU A 72 12.55 -13.21 -11.79
N ALA A 73 12.38 -13.56 -13.06
CA ALA A 73 12.42 -14.96 -13.50
C ALA A 73 13.75 -15.65 -13.12
N SER A 74 14.84 -14.89 -13.04
CA SER A 74 16.17 -15.38 -12.64
C SER A 74 16.30 -15.67 -11.14
N LEU A 75 15.49 -15.01 -10.30
CA LEU A 75 15.49 -15.20 -8.84
C LEU A 75 14.50 -16.29 -8.39
N ALA A 76 13.57 -16.70 -9.26
CA ALA A 76 12.63 -17.79 -8.99
C ALA A 76 13.31 -19.12 -8.66
N LEU A 77 14.57 -19.29 -9.08
CA LEU A 77 15.39 -20.49 -8.82
C LEU A 77 16.14 -20.45 -7.48
N LYS A 78 16.18 -19.32 -6.77
CA LYS A 78 17.09 -19.17 -5.62
C LYS A 78 16.48 -19.11 -4.23
N ASN A 79 15.23 -18.86 -4.03
CA ASN A 79 14.52 -19.02 -2.74
C ASN A 79 13.14 -18.37 -2.81
N GLU A 80 12.08 -19.13 -2.76
CA GLU A 80 10.67 -18.67 -2.76
C GLU A 80 10.29 -17.84 -1.53
N LEU A 81 11.13 -17.84 -0.50
CA LEU A 81 10.87 -17.20 0.80
C LEU A 81 11.36 -15.74 0.90
N THR A 82 12.16 -15.28 -0.04
CA THR A 82 12.71 -13.92 0.06
C THR A 82 11.77 -12.90 -0.57
N ARG A 83 11.38 -11.91 0.21
CA ARG A 83 10.58 -10.77 -0.26
C ARG A 83 11.34 -10.02 -1.36
N PRO A 84 10.79 -9.87 -2.58
CA PRO A 84 11.48 -9.17 -3.65
C PRO A 84 11.74 -7.71 -3.29
N PRO A 85 12.86 -7.12 -3.72
CA PRO A 85 13.13 -5.70 -3.49
C PRO A 85 12.13 -4.83 -4.24
N PRO A 86 11.75 -3.65 -3.69
CA PRO A 86 10.88 -2.72 -4.39
C PRO A 86 11.61 -2.08 -5.56
N ARG A 87 11.02 -2.17 -6.77
CA ARG A 87 11.59 -1.68 -8.01
C ARG A 87 10.49 -1.21 -8.95
N LEU A 88 10.67 -0.07 -9.60
CA LEU A 88 9.70 0.43 -10.57
C LEU A 88 9.55 -0.55 -11.74
N PHE A 89 8.32 -0.72 -12.20
CA PHE A 89 8.01 -1.53 -13.37
C PHE A 89 8.56 -0.86 -14.62
N ARG A 90 9.27 -1.64 -15.44
CA ARG A 90 9.78 -1.22 -16.74
C ARG A 90 9.23 -2.14 -17.82
N PRO A 91 8.48 -1.61 -18.80
CA PRO A 91 7.89 -2.43 -19.86
C PRO A 91 8.93 -3.22 -20.66
N SER A 92 10.13 -2.65 -20.85
CA SER A 92 11.23 -3.29 -21.57
C SER A 92 11.72 -4.61 -20.94
N GLU A 93 11.52 -4.77 -19.63
CA GLU A 93 11.91 -5.97 -18.88
C GLU A 93 10.81 -7.04 -18.86
N HIS A 94 9.59 -6.68 -19.31
CA HIS A 94 8.42 -7.54 -19.29
C HIS A 94 7.71 -7.56 -20.65
N PRO A 95 8.22 -8.31 -21.63
CA PRO A 95 7.68 -8.31 -23.01
C PRO A 95 6.22 -8.82 -23.09
N THR A 96 5.76 -9.54 -22.08
CA THR A 96 4.37 -10.02 -22.00
C THR A 96 3.38 -8.97 -21.46
N ALA A 97 3.89 -7.81 -21.00
CA ALA A 97 3.03 -6.72 -20.54
C ALA A 97 2.35 -6.03 -21.73
N THR A 98 1.05 -5.78 -21.58
CA THR A 98 0.24 -5.11 -22.62
C THR A 98 -0.13 -3.71 -22.19
N LEU A 99 -0.04 -2.74 -23.12
CA LEU A 99 -0.49 -1.38 -22.89
C LEU A 99 -1.99 -1.28 -23.12
N LYS A 100 -2.76 -0.87 -22.08
CA LYS A 100 -4.21 -0.63 -22.16
C LYS A 100 -4.54 0.72 -21.53
N LYS A 101 -5.16 1.62 -22.30
CA LYS A 101 -5.59 2.95 -21.81
C LYS A 101 -4.51 3.73 -21.04
N GLY A 102 -3.27 3.73 -21.53
CA GLY A 102 -2.14 4.41 -20.88
C GLY A 102 -1.56 3.70 -19.66
N ARG A 103 -2.01 2.49 -19.34
CA ARG A 103 -1.53 1.65 -18.23
C ARG A 103 -0.98 0.33 -18.76
N TYR A 104 0.07 -0.17 -18.16
CA TYR A 104 0.59 -1.50 -18.49
C TYR A 104 -0.11 -2.55 -17.63
N VAL A 105 -0.44 -3.68 -18.25
CA VAL A 105 -1.07 -4.84 -17.59
C VAL A 105 -0.15 -6.05 -17.75
N LEU A 106 0.22 -6.63 -16.62
CA LEU A 106 1.02 -7.87 -16.56
C LEU A 106 0.26 -8.89 -15.69
N GLY A 107 -0.34 -9.90 -16.33
CA GLY A 107 -1.23 -10.83 -15.64
C GLY A 107 -2.44 -10.12 -15.01
N ARG A 108 -2.53 -10.14 -13.68
CA ARG A 108 -3.59 -9.47 -12.91
C ARG A 108 -3.18 -8.11 -12.36
N GLN A 109 -1.97 -7.67 -12.62
CA GLN A 109 -1.41 -6.45 -12.09
C GLN A 109 -1.49 -5.33 -13.13
N THR A 110 -1.82 -4.12 -12.68
CA THR A 110 -1.88 -2.93 -13.52
C THR A 110 -0.88 -1.90 -13.02
N PHE A 111 -0.12 -1.33 -13.94
CA PHE A 111 0.95 -0.37 -13.64
C PHE A 111 0.69 0.96 -14.33
N GLU A 112 0.95 2.04 -13.61
CA GLU A 112 0.83 3.41 -14.10
C GLU A 112 2.07 4.21 -13.67
N GLY A 113 2.79 4.78 -14.62
CA GLY A 113 4.05 5.49 -14.34
C GLY A 113 5.11 4.64 -13.63
N GLY A 114 5.15 3.33 -13.88
CA GLY A 114 6.05 2.39 -13.20
C GLY A 114 5.60 1.93 -11.82
N MET A 115 4.49 2.49 -11.29
CA MET A 115 3.92 2.12 -9.99
C MET A 115 2.81 1.09 -10.16
N LEU A 116 2.66 0.19 -9.19
CA LEU A 116 1.56 -0.77 -9.15
C LEU A 116 0.30 -0.11 -8.59
N LEU A 117 -0.81 -0.26 -9.30
CA LEU A 117 -2.14 0.02 -8.75
C LEU A 117 -2.59 -1.19 -7.92
N HIS A 118 -2.65 -1.02 -6.62
CA HIS A 118 -2.98 -2.08 -5.67
C HIS A 118 -4.26 -1.74 -4.90
N ARG A 119 -5.08 -2.75 -4.60
CA ARG A 119 -6.30 -2.61 -3.83
C ARG A 119 -6.07 -3.09 -2.42
N VAL A 120 -6.42 -2.26 -1.45
CA VAL A 120 -6.24 -2.54 -0.03
C VAL A 120 -7.53 -2.23 0.72
N LYS A 121 -7.89 -3.04 1.71
CA LYS A 121 -9.01 -2.70 2.61
C LYS A 121 -8.58 -1.55 3.55
N PRO A 122 -9.51 -0.69 4.03
CA PRO A 122 -9.18 0.43 4.91
C PRO A 122 -8.31 0.05 6.10
N ARG A 123 -8.63 -1.04 6.78
CA ARG A 123 -7.86 -1.59 7.90
C ARG A 123 -6.44 -2.08 7.54
N GLY A 124 -6.16 -2.24 6.26
CA GLY A 124 -4.83 -2.59 5.74
C GLY A 124 -3.95 -1.37 5.47
N LEU A 125 -4.38 -0.16 5.89
CA LEU A 125 -3.64 1.07 5.72
C LEU A 125 -3.39 1.77 7.06
N LYS A 126 -2.13 2.09 7.34
CA LYS A 126 -1.72 2.95 8.44
C LYS A 126 -1.53 4.37 7.90
N LEU A 127 -2.35 5.30 8.37
CA LEU A 127 -2.34 6.71 7.92
C LEU A 127 -1.40 7.58 8.77
N ASP A 128 -1.33 7.31 10.08
CA ASP A 128 -0.40 7.99 10.98
C ASP A 128 0.98 7.35 10.80
N ILE A 129 1.71 7.87 9.84
CA ILE A 129 3.03 7.37 9.49
C ILE A 129 4.09 8.40 9.87
N ASP A 130 5.24 7.89 10.27
CA ASP A 130 6.44 8.70 10.33
C ASP A 130 6.70 9.33 8.95
N PRO A 131 7.34 10.51 8.90
CA PRO A 131 7.67 11.15 7.63
C PRO A 131 8.35 10.15 6.71
N PRO A 132 8.00 10.14 5.41
CA PRO A 132 8.64 9.26 4.44
C PRO A 132 10.16 9.42 4.47
N THR A 133 10.87 8.31 4.38
CA THR A 133 12.33 8.36 4.34
C THR A 133 12.84 8.91 3.01
N LEU A 134 14.07 9.41 2.98
CA LEU A 134 14.69 9.86 1.73
C LEU A 134 14.71 8.76 0.65
N THR A 135 14.82 7.50 1.08
CA THR A 135 14.77 6.34 0.17
C THR A 135 13.39 6.16 -0.43
N ASP A 136 12.32 6.32 0.38
CA ASP A 136 10.95 6.28 -0.10
C ASP A 136 10.73 7.41 -1.13
N PHE A 137 11.17 8.62 -0.81
CA PHE A 137 11.10 9.76 -1.72
C PHE A 137 11.77 9.49 -3.06
N ARG A 138 13.00 8.99 -3.07
CA ARG A 138 13.73 8.71 -4.30
C ARG A 138 13.00 7.69 -5.18
N ARG A 139 12.39 6.66 -4.58
CA ARG A 139 11.62 5.66 -5.32
C ARG A 139 10.38 6.24 -5.98
N PHE A 140 9.62 7.08 -5.25
CA PHE A 140 8.45 7.75 -5.79
C PHE A 140 8.80 8.82 -6.83
N ALA A 141 9.84 9.60 -6.61
CA ALA A 141 10.32 10.64 -7.54
C ALA A 141 10.85 10.04 -8.86
N ALA A 142 11.38 8.82 -8.83
CA ALA A 142 11.83 8.12 -10.03
C ALA A 142 10.68 7.55 -10.87
N SER A 143 9.42 7.62 -10.38
CA SER A 143 8.25 7.23 -11.16
C SER A 143 7.99 8.26 -12.26
N GLU A 144 7.57 7.80 -13.43
CA GLU A 144 7.21 8.66 -14.57
C GLU A 144 5.84 9.36 -14.37
N ASP A 145 5.24 9.22 -13.19
CA ASP A 145 3.96 9.80 -12.87
C ASP A 145 4.12 11.27 -12.42
N ALA A 146 3.70 12.20 -13.27
CA ALA A 146 3.76 13.63 -13.00
C ALA A 146 3.04 14.03 -11.71
N THR A 147 1.95 13.35 -11.34
CA THR A 147 1.20 13.61 -10.10
C THR A 147 2.02 13.27 -8.88
N ASN A 148 2.74 12.13 -8.91
CA ASN A 148 3.64 11.73 -7.85
C ASN A 148 4.79 12.72 -7.70
N GLN A 149 5.41 13.14 -8.81
CA GLN A 149 6.52 14.09 -8.81
C GLN A 149 6.11 15.45 -8.21
N GLN A 150 4.97 16.00 -8.63
CA GLN A 150 4.48 17.26 -8.07
C GLN A 150 4.19 17.17 -6.57
N LYS A 151 3.58 16.08 -6.14
CA LYS A 151 3.25 15.90 -4.73
C LYS A 151 4.49 15.74 -3.87
N MET A 152 5.47 14.99 -4.36
CA MET A 152 6.77 14.86 -3.69
C MET A 152 7.48 16.20 -3.58
N ALA A 153 7.48 16.99 -4.65
CA ALA A 153 8.05 18.34 -4.63
C ALA A 153 7.39 19.24 -3.58
N ARG A 154 6.05 19.19 -3.46
CA ARG A 154 5.31 19.96 -2.43
C ARG A 154 5.66 19.54 -1.01
N ILE A 155 5.79 18.24 -0.76
CA ILE A 155 6.14 17.73 0.59
C ILE A 155 7.58 18.11 0.93
N LEU A 156 8.52 17.97 -0.01
CA LEU A 156 9.90 18.43 0.18
C LEU A 156 9.98 19.92 0.46
N ALA A 157 9.21 20.73 -0.27
CA ALA A 157 9.14 22.18 -0.05
C ALA A 157 8.55 22.51 1.34
N ALA A 158 7.55 21.76 1.81
CA ALA A 158 6.96 21.95 3.12
C ALA A 158 7.87 21.49 4.28
N SER A 159 8.70 20.46 4.05
CA SER A 159 9.66 19.96 5.04
C SER A 159 10.96 20.76 5.11
N ALA A 160 11.29 21.47 4.04
CA ALA A 160 12.38 22.43 3.99
C ALA A 160 11.98 23.78 4.57
N GLY A 161 11.41 23.86 5.77
CA GLY A 161 10.89 25.07 6.40
C GLY A 161 11.65 26.34 6.08
N PRO A 162 11.08 27.55 6.27
CA PRO A 162 11.74 28.80 5.92
C PRO A 162 13.07 28.84 6.67
N GLY A 163 14.17 28.65 5.92
CA GLY A 163 15.50 28.76 6.46
C GLY A 163 15.63 30.09 7.17
N ARG A 164 15.92 30.07 8.46
CA ARG A 164 16.45 31.24 9.15
C ARG A 164 17.71 31.64 8.41
N LEU A 165 17.59 32.68 7.64
CA LEU A 165 18.74 33.50 7.27
C LEU A 165 19.05 34.30 8.54
N GLU A 166 20.06 33.89 9.27
CA GLU A 166 20.86 34.78 10.11
C GLU A 166 22.05 35.22 9.30
#